data_6988c8faad812a06deac3657cdc22332
#
_entry.id   6988c8faad812a06deac3657cdc22332
#
_cell.length_a   1.000
_cell.length_b   1.000
_cell.length_c   1.000
_cell.angle_alpha   90.00
_cell.angle_beta   90.00
_cell.angle_gamma   90.00
#
_symmetry.space_group_name_H-M   'P 1'
#
loop_
_entity.id
_entity.type
_entity.pdbx_description
1 polymer ?
#
loop_
_entity_poly.entity_id
_entity_poly.type
_entity_poly.pdbx_seq_one_letter_code
_entity_poly.pdbx_strand_id
1 'polypeptide(L)'
;MPAVLAGKVDFATGDLTTLIVARSKGLDVKAVVPASASTGKEGADYGALVVKGDSGITSAKQLEGKTVAVNILTNIAAAAAREAVRADGGDPAKVKLVEIPFPQAPAAVSTGRVDGAWVVEPFLSAAKAQGAVPVGWGFTDLAPDLTVSAWYAAGSYTSKNAKTVTAFRDAVREAYAYARDHEDEVRAKIPTFTEIKPEVAAKITLTGLRDEVSRQAAEKLAGYAQRDGLITTTPDLDELILK
;
A
#
# COMPACT_ATOMS: atom_id res chain seq x y z
N MET A 1 -0.01 11.61 -10.61
CA MET A 1 -0.43 11.10 -11.93
C MET A 1 -0.48 12.20 -13.00
N PRO A 2 -1.08 13.39 -12.80
CA PRO A 2 -1.14 14.42 -13.85
C PRO A 2 0.23 14.78 -14.45
N ALA A 3 1.28 14.90 -13.64
CA ALA A 3 2.62 15.25 -14.12
C ALA A 3 3.22 14.20 -15.07
N VAL A 4 2.95 12.90 -14.82
CA VAL A 4 3.38 11.79 -15.68
C VAL A 4 2.64 11.85 -17.02
N LEU A 5 1.31 11.99 -16.99
CA LEU A 5 0.50 12.05 -18.21
C LEU A 5 0.79 13.32 -19.06
N ALA A 6 1.20 14.41 -18.41
CA ALA A 6 1.63 15.64 -19.07
C ALA A 6 3.10 15.61 -19.53
N GLY A 7 3.83 14.50 -19.33
CA GLY A 7 5.24 14.37 -19.71
C GLY A 7 6.21 15.28 -18.96
N LYS A 8 5.82 15.79 -17.78
CA LYS A 8 6.70 16.58 -16.89
C LYS A 8 7.58 15.71 -16.00
N VAL A 9 7.18 14.47 -15.81
CA VAL A 9 7.89 13.43 -15.04
C VAL A 9 7.73 12.14 -15.82
N ASP A 10 8.81 11.40 -16.02
CA ASP A 10 8.82 10.17 -16.82
C ASP A 10 8.27 8.98 -16.02
N PHE A 11 8.71 8.86 -14.75
CA PHE A 11 8.30 7.81 -13.83
C PHE A 11 7.80 8.40 -12.51
N ALA A 12 6.81 7.76 -11.92
CA ALA A 12 6.35 8.05 -10.57
C ALA A 12 5.90 6.76 -9.88
N THR A 13 5.74 6.79 -8.56
CA THR A 13 5.11 5.70 -7.80
C THR A 13 3.62 5.96 -7.58
N GLY A 14 2.86 4.90 -7.52
CA GLY A 14 1.43 4.93 -7.17
C GLY A 14 0.97 3.58 -6.66
N ASP A 15 -0.01 3.55 -5.77
CA ASP A 15 -0.59 2.29 -5.35
C ASP A 15 -1.34 1.62 -6.52
N LEU A 16 -1.32 0.28 -6.51
CA LEU A 16 -1.81 -0.49 -7.66
C LEU A 16 -3.32 -0.32 -7.85
N THR A 17 -4.10 -0.12 -6.77
CA THR A 17 -5.54 0.15 -6.88
C THR A 17 -5.81 1.47 -7.60
N THR A 18 -5.06 2.52 -7.27
CA THR A 18 -5.15 3.82 -7.96
C THR A 18 -4.80 3.70 -9.44
N LEU A 19 -3.80 2.88 -9.81
CA LEU A 19 -3.46 2.64 -11.23
C LEU A 19 -4.56 1.86 -11.96
N ILE A 20 -5.18 0.87 -11.32
CA ILE A 20 -6.33 0.13 -11.84
C ILE A 20 -7.52 1.07 -12.07
N VAL A 21 -7.85 1.92 -11.09
CA VAL A 21 -8.93 2.91 -11.22
C VAL A 21 -8.63 3.94 -12.31
N ALA A 22 -7.37 4.38 -12.45
CA ALA A 22 -6.98 5.29 -13.53
C ALA A 22 -7.17 4.63 -14.90
N ARG A 23 -6.75 3.38 -15.04
CA ARG A 23 -6.90 2.62 -16.28
C ARG A 23 -8.36 2.37 -16.63
N SER A 24 -9.23 2.06 -15.65
CA SER A 24 -10.68 1.90 -15.86
C SER A 24 -11.36 3.18 -16.37
N LYS A 25 -10.77 4.35 -16.08
CA LYS A 25 -11.20 5.66 -16.59
C LYS A 25 -10.56 6.04 -17.93
N GLY A 26 -9.86 5.11 -18.56
CA GLY A 26 -9.23 5.32 -19.89
C GLY A 26 -7.90 6.08 -19.84
N LEU A 27 -7.31 6.31 -18.65
CA LEU A 27 -5.99 6.93 -18.56
C LEU A 27 -4.90 5.94 -18.98
N ASP A 28 -4.04 6.36 -19.92
CA ASP A 28 -2.99 5.52 -20.47
C ASP A 28 -1.76 5.51 -19.57
N VAL A 29 -1.82 4.68 -18.49
CA VAL A 29 -0.74 4.44 -17.54
C VAL A 29 -0.30 2.99 -17.60
N LYS A 30 1.00 2.75 -17.46
CA LYS A 30 1.63 1.43 -17.44
C LYS A 30 2.41 1.24 -16.13
N ALA A 31 2.12 0.20 -15.37
CA ALA A 31 2.94 -0.24 -14.24
C ALA A 31 4.20 -0.93 -14.79
N VAL A 32 5.37 -0.40 -14.46
CA VAL A 32 6.65 -0.78 -15.06
C VAL A 32 7.38 -1.84 -14.22
N VAL A 33 7.45 -1.61 -12.93
CA VAL A 33 8.08 -2.51 -11.93
C VAL A 33 7.46 -2.23 -10.56
N PRO A 34 7.37 -3.23 -9.63
CA PRO A 34 6.87 -2.95 -8.29
C PRO A 34 7.69 -1.87 -7.60
N ALA A 35 7.04 -1.05 -6.76
CA ALA A 35 7.71 -0.09 -5.87
C ALA A 35 7.68 -0.58 -4.42
N SER A 36 6.60 -1.27 -4.03
CA SER A 36 6.46 -1.93 -2.74
C SER A 36 5.53 -3.13 -2.84
N ALA A 37 5.74 -4.11 -1.99
CA ALA A 37 4.89 -5.29 -1.89
C ALA A 37 4.68 -5.69 -0.42
N SER A 38 3.61 -6.42 -0.13
CA SER A 38 3.46 -7.11 1.14
C SER A 38 4.65 -8.05 1.37
N THR A 39 5.04 -8.22 2.63
CA THR A 39 6.02 -9.26 2.99
C THR A 39 5.45 -10.66 2.80
N GLY A 40 4.12 -10.79 2.70
CA GLY A 40 3.40 -12.06 2.63
C GLY A 40 3.34 -12.80 3.98
N LYS A 41 3.76 -12.15 5.07
CA LYS A 41 3.79 -12.77 6.40
C LYS A 41 2.81 -12.05 7.32
N GLU A 42 1.72 -12.72 7.69
CA GLU A 42 0.81 -12.25 8.73
C GLU A 42 1.58 -12.03 10.04
N GLY A 43 1.26 -10.96 10.76
CA GLY A 43 1.98 -10.59 11.99
C GLY A 43 3.28 -9.82 11.76
N ALA A 44 3.83 -9.85 10.56
CA ALA A 44 5.14 -9.28 10.21
C ALA A 44 5.11 -8.48 8.89
N ASP A 45 3.97 -7.95 8.50
CA ASP A 45 3.89 -7.05 7.34
C ASP A 45 4.16 -5.60 7.73
N TYR A 46 4.49 -4.77 6.74
CA TYR A 46 4.79 -3.35 6.93
C TYR A 46 3.54 -2.47 7.02
N GLY A 47 2.33 -3.04 6.86
CA GLY A 47 1.05 -2.36 7.03
C GLY A 47 0.10 -3.18 7.89
N ALA A 48 -0.64 -2.51 8.79
CA ALA A 48 -1.60 -3.16 9.67
C ALA A 48 -2.78 -2.25 10.02
N LEU A 49 -3.89 -2.87 10.36
CA LEU A 49 -5.02 -2.25 11.02
C LEU A 49 -4.73 -2.24 12.52
N VAL A 50 -4.62 -1.06 13.11
CA VAL A 50 -4.25 -0.89 14.53
C VAL A 50 -5.38 -0.23 15.31
N VAL A 51 -5.46 -0.53 16.60
CA VAL A 51 -6.37 0.08 17.58
C VAL A 51 -5.59 0.49 18.83
N LYS A 52 -6.17 1.30 19.67
CA LYS A 52 -5.57 1.64 20.98
C LYS A 52 -5.52 0.39 21.87
N GLY A 53 -4.40 0.10 22.51
CA GLY A 53 -4.19 -1.14 23.25
C GLY A 53 -5.13 -1.35 24.43
N ASP A 54 -5.63 -0.27 25.05
CA ASP A 54 -6.60 -0.31 26.16
C ASP A 54 -8.06 -0.13 25.71
N SER A 55 -8.35 -0.20 24.40
CA SER A 55 -9.70 -0.02 23.83
C SER A 55 -10.64 -1.21 24.08
N GLY A 56 -10.11 -2.37 24.48
CA GLY A 56 -10.88 -3.62 24.56
C GLY A 56 -11.15 -4.27 23.18
N ILE A 57 -10.71 -3.67 22.08
CA ILE A 57 -10.81 -4.24 20.73
C ILE A 57 -9.60 -5.16 20.54
N THR A 58 -9.84 -6.42 20.27
CA THR A 58 -8.81 -7.47 20.13
C THR A 58 -8.81 -8.14 18.76
N SER A 59 -9.77 -7.79 17.90
CA SER A 59 -9.89 -8.35 16.55
C SER A 59 -10.57 -7.36 15.59
N ALA A 60 -10.29 -7.51 14.29
CA ALA A 60 -10.74 -6.57 13.26
C ALA A 60 -12.29 -6.52 13.13
N LYS A 61 -12.99 -7.64 13.31
CA LYS A 61 -14.47 -7.69 13.26
C LYS A 61 -15.14 -6.83 14.33
N GLN A 62 -14.48 -6.57 15.47
CA GLN A 62 -15.02 -5.72 16.53
C GLN A 62 -15.03 -4.22 16.14
N LEU A 63 -14.49 -3.88 14.96
CA LEU A 63 -14.59 -2.55 14.38
C LEU A 63 -15.93 -2.28 13.67
N GLU A 64 -16.85 -3.24 13.60
CA GLU A 64 -18.23 -2.97 13.18
C GLU A 64 -18.87 -1.87 14.06
N GLY A 65 -19.47 -0.87 13.41
CA GLY A 65 -20.04 0.31 14.06
C GLY A 65 -19.02 1.35 14.53
N LYS A 66 -17.73 1.12 14.30
CA LYS A 66 -16.61 1.99 14.72
C LYS A 66 -16.10 2.85 13.60
N THR A 67 -15.28 3.86 13.95
CA THR A 67 -14.62 4.77 13.02
C THR A 67 -13.17 4.37 12.84
N VAL A 68 -12.78 4.09 11.60
CA VAL A 68 -11.42 3.69 11.22
C VAL A 68 -10.83 4.69 10.24
N ALA A 69 -9.62 5.19 10.56
CA ALA A 69 -8.88 6.07 9.69
C ALA A 69 -8.16 5.32 8.58
N VAL A 70 -8.18 5.88 7.38
CA VAL A 70 -7.35 5.51 6.22
C VAL A 70 -6.77 6.78 5.61
N ASN A 71 -5.66 6.68 4.89
CA ASN A 71 -5.07 7.90 4.30
C ASN A 71 -5.88 8.48 3.14
N ILE A 72 -6.56 7.62 2.37
CA ILE A 72 -7.44 7.98 1.25
C ILE A 72 -8.55 6.91 1.15
N LEU A 73 -9.81 7.34 0.98
CA LEU A 73 -10.97 6.42 0.95
C LEU A 73 -11.05 5.55 -0.32
N THR A 74 -10.34 5.92 -1.38
CA THR A 74 -10.45 5.30 -2.72
C THR A 74 -9.18 4.57 -3.16
N ASN A 75 -8.31 4.21 -2.21
CA ASN A 75 -7.05 3.54 -2.50
C ASN A 75 -6.93 2.17 -1.80
N ILE A 76 -5.74 1.55 -1.94
CA ILE A 76 -5.45 0.23 -1.38
C ILE A 76 -5.54 0.19 0.16
N ALA A 77 -5.34 1.30 0.87
CA ALA A 77 -5.44 1.33 2.33
C ALA A 77 -6.89 1.10 2.80
N ALA A 78 -7.86 1.70 2.10
CA ALA A 78 -9.27 1.46 2.37
C ALA A 78 -9.66 -0.01 2.06
N ALA A 79 -9.17 -0.56 0.95
CA ALA A 79 -9.38 -1.97 0.61
C ALA A 79 -8.78 -2.90 1.68
N ALA A 80 -7.56 -2.63 2.14
CA ALA A 80 -6.87 -3.42 3.15
C ALA A 80 -7.57 -3.36 4.52
N ALA A 81 -8.04 -2.17 4.94
CA ALA A 81 -8.80 -2.04 6.18
C ALA A 81 -10.11 -2.83 6.14
N ARG A 82 -10.84 -2.75 5.01
CA ARG A 82 -12.09 -3.53 4.82
C ARG A 82 -11.81 -5.03 4.75
N GLU A 83 -10.73 -5.44 4.09
CA GLU A 83 -10.42 -6.86 3.96
C GLU A 83 -10.00 -7.46 5.29
N ALA A 84 -9.22 -6.76 6.12
CA ALA A 84 -8.89 -7.20 7.47
C ALA A 84 -10.15 -7.49 8.32
N VAL A 85 -11.17 -6.63 8.23
CA VAL A 85 -12.47 -6.85 8.91
C VAL A 85 -13.20 -8.09 8.34
N ARG A 86 -13.18 -8.24 7.01
CA ARG A 86 -13.86 -9.35 6.33
C ARG A 86 -13.18 -10.69 6.62
N ALA A 87 -11.84 -10.74 6.57
CA ALA A 87 -11.07 -11.94 6.85
C ALA A 87 -11.30 -12.45 8.28
N ASP A 88 -11.55 -11.54 9.23
CA ASP A 88 -11.90 -11.87 10.62
C ASP A 88 -13.41 -12.18 10.82
N GLY A 89 -14.17 -12.30 9.72
CA GLY A 89 -15.60 -12.65 9.75
C GLY A 89 -16.54 -11.50 10.09
N GLY A 90 -16.08 -10.25 10.01
CA GLY A 90 -16.89 -9.05 10.18
C GLY A 90 -17.46 -8.50 8.86
N ASP A 91 -18.42 -7.58 8.99
CA ASP A 91 -19.02 -6.86 7.87
C ASP A 91 -18.36 -5.47 7.71
N PRO A 92 -17.47 -5.29 6.71
CA PRO A 92 -16.78 -4.01 6.50
C PRO A 92 -17.73 -2.87 6.10
N ALA A 93 -18.96 -3.14 5.65
CA ALA A 93 -19.94 -2.11 5.34
C ALA A 93 -20.43 -1.37 6.60
N LYS A 94 -20.30 -2.01 7.77
CA LYS A 94 -20.61 -1.41 9.06
C LYS A 94 -19.49 -0.56 9.63
N VAL A 95 -18.30 -0.56 9.05
CA VAL A 95 -17.15 0.24 9.50
C VAL A 95 -17.19 1.62 8.84
N LYS A 96 -17.16 2.67 9.64
CA LYS A 96 -17.08 4.04 9.14
C LYS A 96 -15.63 4.41 8.82
N LEU A 97 -15.26 4.46 7.54
CA LEU A 97 -13.95 4.94 7.12
C LEU A 97 -13.92 6.48 7.08
N VAL A 98 -12.81 7.05 7.55
CA VAL A 98 -12.53 8.50 7.50
C VAL A 98 -11.12 8.75 6.99
N GLU A 99 -10.91 9.87 6.29
CA GLU A 99 -9.58 10.24 5.79
C GLU A 99 -8.77 10.95 6.88
N ILE A 100 -7.64 10.37 7.25
CA ILE A 100 -6.61 10.97 8.09
C ILE A 100 -5.24 10.61 7.49
N PRO A 101 -4.40 11.59 7.11
CA PRO A 101 -3.06 11.32 6.58
C PRO A 101 -2.23 10.48 7.55
N PHE A 102 -1.42 9.57 7.02
CA PHE A 102 -0.60 8.64 7.82
C PHE A 102 0.19 9.30 8.97
N PRO A 103 0.83 10.48 8.80
CA PRO A 103 1.55 11.11 9.92
C PRO A 103 0.68 11.46 11.12
N GLN A 104 -0.64 11.67 10.91
CA GLN A 104 -1.59 12.03 11.96
C GLN A 104 -2.32 10.82 12.57
N ALA A 105 -2.31 9.67 11.88
CA ALA A 105 -3.06 8.48 12.27
C ALA A 105 -2.64 7.91 13.65
N PRO A 106 -1.33 7.80 14.01
CA PRO A 106 -0.91 7.34 15.33
C PRO A 106 -1.51 8.16 16.47
N ALA A 107 -1.45 9.50 16.37
CA ALA A 107 -2.03 10.39 17.37
C ALA A 107 -3.58 10.31 17.41
N ALA A 108 -4.23 10.12 16.26
CA ALA A 108 -5.68 9.98 16.21
C ALA A 108 -6.17 8.70 16.92
N VAL A 109 -5.43 7.60 16.84
CA VAL A 109 -5.70 6.34 17.55
C VAL A 109 -5.41 6.51 19.05
N SER A 110 -4.24 7.02 19.41
CA SER A 110 -3.82 7.13 20.83
C SER A 110 -4.72 8.04 21.66
N THR A 111 -5.26 9.10 21.04
CA THR A 111 -6.20 10.05 21.70
C THR A 111 -7.66 9.58 21.64
N GLY A 112 -7.98 8.48 20.94
CA GLY A 112 -9.35 7.99 20.76
C GLY A 112 -10.20 8.84 19.82
N ARG A 113 -9.59 9.68 18.96
CA ARG A 113 -10.29 10.43 17.90
C ARG A 113 -10.90 9.48 16.86
N VAL A 114 -10.27 8.34 16.66
CA VAL A 114 -10.79 7.20 15.88
C VAL A 114 -10.59 5.92 16.69
N ASP A 115 -11.42 4.92 16.45
CA ASP A 115 -11.35 3.63 17.12
C ASP A 115 -10.19 2.76 16.58
N GLY A 116 -9.82 2.94 15.32
CA GLY A 116 -8.69 2.28 14.68
C GLY A 116 -8.16 3.05 13.49
N ALA A 117 -7.03 2.61 12.95
CA ALA A 117 -6.44 3.15 11.73
C ALA A 117 -5.71 2.07 10.94
N TRP A 118 -5.83 2.11 9.60
CA TRP A 118 -4.90 1.43 8.71
C TRP A 118 -3.65 2.28 8.55
N VAL A 119 -2.50 1.74 8.91
CA VAL A 119 -1.21 2.43 8.83
C VAL A 119 -0.15 1.52 8.22
N VAL A 120 0.84 2.14 7.59
CA VAL A 120 2.05 1.48 7.08
C VAL A 120 3.29 2.02 7.79
N GLU A 121 4.43 1.34 7.66
CA GLU A 121 5.69 1.87 8.18
C GLU A 121 6.06 3.22 7.51
N PRO A 122 6.65 4.16 8.25
CA PRO A 122 7.08 4.08 9.65
C PRO A 122 5.99 4.38 10.68
N PHE A 123 4.78 4.70 10.23
CA PHE A 123 3.66 5.11 11.10
C PHE A 123 3.08 3.94 11.90
N LEU A 124 3.25 2.70 11.41
CA LEU A 124 2.92 1.50 12.18
C LEU A 124 3.81 1.39 13.43
N SER A 125 5.11 1.56 13.28
CA SER A 125 6.04 1.60 14.42
C SER A 125 5.76 2.78 15.35
N ALA A 126 5.42 3.96 14.81
CA ALA A 126 5.04 5.13 15.61
C ALA A 126 3.74 4.90 16.39
N ALA A 127 2.74 4.23 15.80
CA ALA A 127 1.49 3.88 16.47
C ALA A 127 1.75 2.86 17.61
N LYS A 128 2.53 1.82 17.33
CA LYS A 128 2.95 0.84 18.37
C LYS A 128 3.68 1.51 19.53
N ALA A 129 4.57 2.46 19.26
CA ALA A 129 5.28 3.23 20.30
C ALA A 129 4.34 4.10 21.16
N GLN A 130 3.16 4.46 20.65
CA GLN A 130 2.09 5.17 21.35
C GLN A 130 1.06 4.21 21.98
N GLY A 131 1.35 2.92 22.06
CA GLY A 131 0.50 1.92 22.71
C GLY A 131 -0.60 1.33 21.81
N ALA A 132 -0.55 1.56 20.50
CA ALA A 132 -1.46 0.87 19.59
C ALA A 132 -1.04 -0.58 19.36
N VAL A 133 -2.04 -1.45 19.13
CA VAL A 133 -1.84 -2.87 18.83
C VAL A 133 -2.46 -3.23 17.47
N PRO A 134 -1.81 -4.06 16.65
CA PRO A 134 -2.39 -4.58 15.43
C PRO A 134 -3.53 -5.54 15.72
N VAL A 135 -4.62 -5.44 14.93
CA VAL A 135 -5.79 -6.33 14.99
C VAL A 135 -6.14 -6.93 13.63
N GLY A 136 -5.40 -6.59 12.56
CA GLY A 136 -5.59 -7.15 11.23
C GLY A 136 -4.43 -6.81 10.28
N TRP A 137 -4.21 -7.68 9.31
CA TRP A 137 -3.08 -7.61 8.37
C TRP A 137 -3.57 -7.61 6.92
N GLY A 138 -4.44 -6.66 6.59
CA GLY A 138 -5.20 -6.62 5.36
C GLY A 138 -4.41 -6.73 4.05
N PHE A 139 -3.11 -6.44 4.03
CA PHE A 139 -2.30 -6.68 2.83
C PHE A 139 -2.13 -8.18 2.56
N THR A 140 -1.86 -8.98 3.60
CA THR A 140 -1.78 -10.44 3.47
C THR A 140 -3.16 -11.05 3.18
N ASP A 141 -4.23 -10.46 3.73
CA ASP A 141 -5.62 -10.87 3.48
C ASP A 141 -6.05 -10.58 2.04
N LEU A 142 -5.59 -9.45 1.46
CA LEU A 142 -5.84 -9.12 0.06
C LEU A 142 -5.19 -10.12 -0.89
N ALA A 143 -3.89 -10.38 -0.74
CA ALA A 143 -3.17 -11.37 -1.50
C ALA A 143 -1.81 -11.70 -0.85
N PRO A 144 -1.37 -12.98 -0.84
CA PRO A 144 -0.09 -13.37 -0.22
C PRO A 144 1.13 -12.78 -0.95
N ASP A 145 1.00 -12.44 -2.23
CA ASP A 145 2.04 -11.84 -3.08
C ASP A 145 1.69 -10.41 -3.51
N LEU A 146 0.94 -9.68 -2.68
CA LEU A 146 0.39 -8.38 -3.01
C LEU A 146 1.46 -7.39 -3.45
N THR A 147 1.41 -6.96 -4.72
CA THR A 147 2.04 -5.72 -5.15
C THR A 147 1.19 -4.56 -4.63
N VAL A 148 1.73 -3.78 -3.69
CA VAL A 148 1.02 -2.66 -3.06
C VAL A 148 1.11 -1.42 -3.92
N SER A 149 2.32 -1.11 -4.43
CA SER A 149 2.54 0.01 -5.33
C SER A 149 3.49 -0.36 -6.46
N ALA A 150 3.45 0.40 -7.54
CA ALA A 150 4.34 0.23 -8.68
C ALA A 150 4.93 1.56 -9.13
N TRP A 151 6.12 1.52 -9.68
CA TRP A 151 6.62 2.53 -10.56
C TRP A 151 5.82 2.48 -11.85
N TYR A 152 5.32 3.61 -12.30
CA TYR A 152 4.49 3.69 -13.50
C TYR A 152 4.93 4.86 -14.39
N ALA A 153 4.62 4.76 -15.67
CA ALA A 153 4.83 5.78 -16.68
C ALA A 153 3.59 5.94 -17.57
N ALA A 154 3.53 6.97 -18.37
CA ALA A 154 2.52 7.09 -19.43
C ALA A 154 2.77 6.02 -20.50
N GLY A 155 1.70 5.39 -21.04
CA GLY A 155 1.83 4.38 -22.08
C GLY A 155 2.47 4.95 -23.36
N SER A 156 2.16 6.20 -23.72
CA SER A 156 2.83 6.89 -24.83
C SER A 156 4.33 7.08 -24.62
N TYR A 157 4.77 7.25 -23.36
CA TYR A 157 6.22 7.31 -23.02
C TYR A 157 6.87 5.94 -23.14
N THR A 158 6.23 4.90 -22.58
CA THR A 158 6.80 3.53 -22.61
C THR A 158 7.00 3.04 -24.06
N SER A 159 6.05 3.35 -24.94
CA SER A 159 6.12 2.96 -26.34
C SER A 159 7.28 3.68 -27.11
N LYS A 160 7.49 4.96 -26.81
CA LYS A 160 8.53 5.77 -27.49
C LYS A 160 9.94 5.58 -26.93
N ASN A 161 10.04 5.18 -25.67
CA ASN A 161 11.31 5.15 -24.92
C ASN A 161 11.60 3.75 -24.32
N ALA A 162 11.30 2.68 -25.07
CA ALA A 162 11.41 1.31 -24.59
C ALA A 162 12.79 0.98 -23.97
N LYS A 163 13.88 1.48 -24.55
CA LYS A 163 15.24 1.28 -24.02
C LYS A 163 15.42 1.92 -22.63
N THR A 164 14.92 3.15 -22.44
CA THR A 164 14.99 3.85 -21.16
C THR A 164 14.13 3.14 -20.11
N VAL A 165 12.94 2.68 -20.48
CA VAL A 165 12.04 1.93 -19.60
C VAL A 165 12.69 0.62 -19.16
N THR A 166 13.32 -0.12 -20.07
CA THR A 166 14.06 -1.35 -19.75
C THR A 166 15.20 -1.06 -18.80
N ALA A 167 16.04 -0.05 -19.11
CA ALA A 167 17.17 0.32 -18.25
C ALA A 167 16.72 0.77 -16.84
N PHE A 168 15.61 1.52 -16.73
CA PHE A 168 15.01 1.90 -15.44
C PHE A 168 14.57 0.66 -14.66
N ARG A 169 13.85 -0.25 -15.31
CA ARG A 169 13.38 -1.49 -14.68
C ARG A 169 14.52 -2.36 -14.17
N ASP A 170 15.56 -2.51 -14.98
CA ASP A 170 16.73 -3.32 -14.64
C ASP A 170 17.52 -2.70 -13.47
N ALA A 171 17.71 -1.38 -13.47
CA ALA A 171 18.34 -0.68 -12.35
C ALA A 171 17.55 -0.80 -11.04
N VAL A 172 16.21 -0.72 -11.09
CA VAL A 172 15.37 -0.93 -9.91
C VAL A 172 15.47 -2.37 -9.39
N ARG A 173 15.47 -3.36 -10.28
CA ARG A 173 15.63 -4.77 -9.91
C ARG A 173 17.01 -5.05 -9.28
N GLU A 174 18.07 -4.49 -9.83
CA GLU A 174 19.43 -4.57 -9.27
C GLU A 174 19.47 -3.96 -7.87
N ALA A 175 18.89 -2.77 -7.69
CA ALA A 175 18.78 -2.12 -6.38
C ALA A 175 17.98 -2.96 -5.38
N TYR A 176 16.91 -3.63 -5.81
CA TYR A 176 16.12 -4.52 -4.95
C TYR A 176 16.88 -5.80 -4.58
N ALA A 177 17.63 -6.38 -5.51
CA ALA A 177 18.49 -7.53 -5.21
C ALA A 177 19.51 -7.16 -4.12
N TYR A 178 20.19 -6.02 -4.27
CA TYR A 178 21.11 -5.51 -3.26
C TYR A 178 20.40 -5.26 -1.92
N ALA A 179 19.27 -4.59 -1.93
CA ALA A 179 18.54 -4.23 -0.71
C ALA A 179 18.04 -5.44 0.08
N ARG A 180 17.65 -6.53 -0.59
CA ARG A 180 17.23 -7.79 0.07
C ARG A 180 18.38 -8.44 0.86
N ASP A 181 19.60 -8.31 0.37
CA ASP A 181 20.79 -8.90 1.00
C ASP A 181 21.43 -7.95 2.05
N HIS A 182 21.04 -6.65 2.05
CA HIS A 182 21.65 -5.60 2.86
C HIS A 182 20.60 -4.78 3.63
N GLU A 183 19.63 -5.44 4.26
CA GLU A 183 18.51 -4.77 4.94
C GLU A 183 18.95 -3.77 6.02
N ASP A 184 20.07 -4.05 6.74
CA ASP A 184 20.58 -3.14 7.76
C ASP A 184 21.14 -1.84 7.15
N GLU A 185 21.76 -1.92 5.97
CA GLU A 185 22.19 -0.73 5.22
C GLU A 185 20.99 0.08 4.72
N VAL A 186 19.93 -0.61 4.26
CA VAL A 186 18.66 0.05 3.87
C VAL A 186 18.10 0.82 5.06
N ARG A 187 17.97 0.19 6.24
CA ARG A 187 17.48 0.85 7.45
C ARG A 187 18.35 2.03 7.87
N ALA A 188 19.68 1.87 7.82
CA ALA A 188 20.63 2.95 8.13
C ALA A 188 20.54 4.14 7.16
N LYS A 189 20.13 3.88 5.91
CA LYS A 189 19.99 4.92 4.88
C LYS A 189 18.72 5.75 5.02
N ILE A 190 17.62 5.17 5.54
CA ILE A 190 16.31 5.84 5.66
C ILE A 190 16.39 7.23 6.32
N PRO A 191 17.06 7.42 7.47
CA PRO A 191 17.15 8.72 8.11
C PRO A 191 17.91 9.80 7.30
N THR A 192 18.66 9.41 6.27
CA THR A 192 19.45 10.37 5.49
C THR A 192 18.61 11.16 4.47
N PHE A 193 17.40 10.71 4.16
CA PHE A 193 16.47 11.34 3.21
C PHE A 193 15.03 11.46 3.72
N THR A 194 14.79 11.08 4.99
CA THR A 194 13.50 11.21 5.67
C THR A 194 13.69 11.85 7.04
N GLU A 195 12.58 12.25 7.66
CA GLU A 195 12.56 12.72 9.07
C GLU A 195 12.44 11.57 10.09
N ILE A 196 12.57 10.32 9.65
CA ILE A 196 12.48 9.14 10.53
C ILE A 196 13.76 9.05 11.34
N LYS A 197 13.62 8.97 12.66
CA LYS A 197 14.76 8.84 13.57
C LYS A 197 15.47 7.49 13.40
N PRO A 198 16.81 7.44 13.54
CA PRO A 198 17.60 6.20 13.38
C PRO A 198 17.10 5.03 14.24
N GLU A 199 16.70 5.30 15.47
CA GLU A 199 16.19 4.27 16.41
C GLU A 199 14.83 3.69 15.98
N VAL A 200 14.04 4.45 15.21
CA VAL A 200 12.80 3.97 14.60
C VAL A 200 13.13 3.20 13.32
N ALA A 201 13.96 3.78 12.45
CA ALA A 201 14.38 3.16 11.19
C ALA A 201 14.98 1.76 11.39
N ALA A 202 15.78 1.58 12.46
CA ALA A 202 16.40 0.28 12.80
C ALA A 202 15.38 -0.83 13.11
N LYS A 203 14.13 -0.50 13.43
CA LYS A 203 13.09 -1.44 13.88
C LYS A 203 11.93 -1.61 12.89
N ILE A 204 11.84 -0.76 11.86
CA ILE A 204 10.73 -0.86 10.92
C ILE A 204 10.76 -2.17 10.14
N THR A 205 9.60 -2.70 9.85
CA THR A 205 9.45 -3.77 8.85
C THR A 205 9.62 -3.17 7.46
N LEU A 206 10.64 -3.62 6.73
CA LEU A 206 10.82 -3.19 5.35
C LEU A 206 9.72 -3.79 4.46
N THR A 207 9.33 -3.05 3.43
CA THR A 207 8.40 -3.56 2.42
C THR A 207 8.98 -4.75 1.67
N GLY A 208 8.15 -5.66 1.22
CA GLY A 208 8.57 -6.68 0.28
C GLY A 208 9.08 -6.04 -1.02
N LEU A 209 10.25 -6.47 -1.49
CA LEU A 209 10.83 -6.06 -2.75
C LEU A 209 10.66 -7.19 -3.76
N ARG A 210 9.89 -6.95 -4.84
CA ARG A 210 9.59 -7.92 -5.89
C ARG A 210 10.10 -7.42 -7.24
N ASP A 211 10.46 -8.35 -8.12
CA ASP A 211 11.00 -8.01 -9.43
C ASP A 211 9.90 -7.82 -10.49
N GLU A 212 8.70 -8.38 -10.22
CA GLU A 212 7.56 -8.36 -11.14
C GLU A 212 6.29 -7.89 -10.43
N VAL A 213 5.44 -7.15 -11.16
CA VAL A 213 4.08 -6.81 -10.69
C VAL A 213 3.23 -8.08 -10.72
N SER A 214 2.68 -8.47 -9.57
CA SER A 214 1.82 -9.65 -9.48
C SER A 214 0.51 -9.43 -10.25
N ARG A 215 0.34 -10.18 -11.34
CA ARG A 215 -0.90 -10.22 -12.12
C ARG A 215 -2.08 -10.70 -11.27
N GLN A 216 -1.86 -11.74 -10.47
CA GLN A 216 -2.89 -12.29 -9.59
C GLN A 216 -3.33 -11.27 -8.53
N ALA A 217 -2.37 -10.53 -7.93
CA ALA A 217 -2.70 -9.47 -7.00
C ALA A 217 -3.49 -8.33 -7.68
N ALA A 218 -3.12 -7.95 -8.91
CA ALA A 218 -3.84 -6.93 -9.68
C ALA A 218 -5.29 -7.38 -9.99
N GLU A 219 -5.51 -8.64 -10.34
CA GLU A 219 -6.85 -9.21 -10.57
C GLU A 219 -7.71 -9.15 -9.30
N LYS A 220 -7.15 -9.55 -8.15
CA LYS A 220 -7.83 -9.45 -6.87
C LYS A 220 -8.15 -8.00 -6.51
N LEU A 221 -7.20 -7.08 -6.64
CA LEU A 221 -7.42 -5.65 -6.37
C LEU A 221 -8.48 -5.03 -7.28
N ALA A 222 -8.54 -5.42 -8.56
CA ALA A 222 -9.60 -5.00 -9.46
C ALA A 222 -10.97 -5.52 -9.00
N GLY A 223 -11.05 -6.78 -8.56
CA GLY A 223 -12.25 -7.35 -7.96
C GLY A 223 -12.70 -6.60 -6.69
N TYR A 224 -11.76 -6.22 -5.83
CA TYR A 224 -12.05 -5.38 -4.66
C TYR A 224 -12.52 -3.98 -5.06
N ALA A 225 -11.84 -3.35 -6.02
CA ALA A 225 -12.23 -2.02 -6.51
C ALA A 225 -13.64 -2.03 -7.12
N GLN A 226 -14.02 -3.09 -7.82
CA GLN A 226 -15.36 -3.25 -8.37
C GLN A 226 -16.40 -3.48 -7.26
N ARG A 227 -16.13 -4.34 -6.31
CA ARG A 227 -17.01 -4.61 -5.16
C ARG A 227 -17.23 -3.37 -4.31
N ASP A 228 -16.20 -2.55 -4.12
CA ASP A 228 -16.26 -1.31 -3.34
C ASP A 228 -16.79 -0.11 -4.17
N GLY A 229 -17.22 -0.34 -5.42
CA GLY A 229 -17.82 0.69 -6.29
C GLY A 229 -16.83 1.72 -6.84
N LEU A 230 -15.52 1.46 -6.77
CA LEU A 230 -14.48 2.35 -7.33
C LEU A 230 -14.39 2.26 -8.85
N ILE A 231 -14.73 1.10 -9.41
CA ILE A 231 -14.81 0.84 -10.85
C ILE A 231 -16.09 0.07 -11.16
N THR A 232 -16.62 0.23 -12.36
CA THR A 232 -17.79 -0.53 -12.84
C THR A 232 -17.38 -1.82 -13.55
N THR A 233 -16.23 -1.79 -14.24
CA THR A 233 -15.67 -2.92 -14.98
C THR A 233 -14.16 -2.99 -14.75
N THR A 234 -13.64 -4.20 -14.65
CA THR A 234 -12.19 -4.43 -14.58
C THR A 234 -11.53 -3.97 -15.89
N PRO A 235 -10.52 -3.10 -15.84
CA PRO A 235 -9.77 -2.72 -17.03
C PRO A 235 -8.93 -3.88 -17.55
N ASP A 236 -8.48 -3.79 -18.80
CA ASP A 236 -7.49 -4.74 -19.31
C ASP A 236 -6.16 -4.59 -18.55
N LEU A 237 -5.83 -5.63 -17.77
CA LEU A 237 -4.62 -5.66 -16.95
C LEU A 237 -3.36 -5.95 -17.78
N ASP A 238 -3.47 -6.53 -18.98
CA ASP A 238 -2.35 -6.66 -19.92
C ASP A 238 -1.96 -5.29 -20.51
N GLU A 239 -2.92 -4.38 -20.56
CA GLU A 239 -2.67 -3.00 -20.91
C GLU A 239 -2.15 -2.15 -19.74
N LEU A 240 -2.34 -2.59 -18.51
CA LEU A 240 -1.83 -1.90 -17.31
C LEU A 240 -0.41 -2.37 -16.96
N ILE A 241 -0.15 -3.69 -16.96
CA ILE A 241 1.12 -4.25 -16.51
C ILE A 241 2.06 -4.37 -17.72
N LEU A 242 3.19 -3.68 -17.66
CA LEU A 242 4.21 -3.77 -18.71
C LEU A 242 4.92 -5.12 -18.62
N LYS A 243 4.96 -5.86 -19.73
CA LYS A 243 5.66 -7.16 -19.89
C LYS A 243 7.15 -6.97 -20.11
#